data_bd78d99bf7ee04484091613960f4b36b
#
_entry.id   bd78d99bf7ee04484091613960f4b36b
#
_cell.length_a   1.000
_cell.length_b   1.000
_cell.length_c   1.000
_cell.angle_alpha   90.00
_cell.angle_beta   90.00
_cell.angle_gamma   90.00
#
_symmetry.space_group_name_H-M   'P 1'
#
loop_
_entity.id
_entity.type
_entity.pdbx_description
1 polymer ?
#
loop_
_entity_poly.entity_id
_entity_poly.type
_entity_poly.pdbx_seq_one_letter_code
_entity_poly.pdbx_strand_id
1 'polypeptide(L)'
;MFFVAIVLATSCKTPRISYFQDVMNESELAIQKDGTIRLRPGDKISVIVSTKAQEYNNLYNLPWTPARIGQSAEYQSSQPQGIVGYTVNDDGNIQFPILGAVSASGKTREELANEIKKMLIDGKYLEDDPLVVTVEFGNLNVSVLGEVAKPGRYNLIKDRTTILDAIGFAGDLTIYGERDCVMVMREENGKQKVYEVDLTSAGNMMRSPVYYVQQNDVIYIKPNTMRQRQATVAGNTVYTPTFWISVASLLTTITALIVK
;
A
#
# COMPACT_ATOMS: atom_id res chain seq x y z
N MET A 1 -21.06 40.34 35.18
CA MET A 1 -19.62 40.14 34.92
C MET A 1 -19.09 38.73 35.22
N PHE A 2 -19.70 37.95 36.11
CA PHE A 2 -19.22 36.59 36.46
C PHE A 2 -19.43 35.52 35.33
N PHE A 3 -20.40 35.69 34.47
CA PHE A 3 -20.70 34.72 33.41
C PHE A 3 -19.71 34.78 32.22
N VAL A 4 -19.06 35.92 31.98
CA VAL A 4 -18.07 36.09 30.90
C VAL A 4 -16.72 35.43 31.24
N ALA A 5 -16.38 35.30 32.51
CA ALA A 5 -15.13 34.69 32.96
C ALA A 5 -15.09 33.17 32.81
N ILE A 6 -16.27 32.49 32.80
CA ILE A 6 -16.35 31.02 32.71
C ILE A 6 -16.14 30.52 31.26
N VAL A 7 -16.46 31.33 30.26
CA VAL A 7 -16.33 30.94 28.83
C VAL A 7 -14.86 30.94 28.36
N LEU A 8 -13.95 31.63 29.05
CA LEU A 8 -12.54 31.70 28.67
C LEU A 8 -11.69 30.51 29.16
N ALA A 9 -12.25 29.59 29.95
CA ALA A 9 -11.51 28.47 30.53
C ALA A 9 -11.62 27.15 29.71
N THR A 10 -12.35 27.13 28.60
CA THR A 10 -12.33 25.95 27.69
C THR A 10 -11.08 26.01 26.83
N SER A 11 -9.95 25.55 27.40
CA SER A 11 -8.74 25.31 26.68
C SER A 11 -9.02 24.21 25.59
N CYS A 12 -9.08 24.62 24.33
CA CYS A 12 -9.13 23.70 23.23
C CYS A 12 -7.84 22.83 23.24
N LYS A 13 -7.95 21.58 23.63
CA LYS A 13 -6.84 20.65 23.57
C LYS A 13 -6.56 20.40 22.08
N THR A 14 -5.45 20.96 21.59
CA THR A 14 -5.01 20.76 20.21
C THR A 14 -4.69 19.28 20.01
N PRO A 15 -5.30 18.57 19.05
CA PRO A 15 -4.98 17.19 18.79
C PRO A 15 -3.52 17.07 18.34
N ARG A 16 -2.80 16.10 18.89
CA ARG A 16 -1.43 15.81 18.47
C ARG A 16 -1.48 15.05 17.14
N ILE A 17 -1.06 15.70 16.07
CA ILE A 17 -1.05 15.14 14.71
C ILE A 17 0.34 14.61 14.29
N SER A 18 1.27 14.48 15.24
CA SER A 18 2.61 13.96 14.96
C SER A 18 2.66 12.44 14.99
N TYR A 19 3.55 11.88 14.19
CA TYR A 19 3.95 10.47 14.27
C TYR A 19 4.82 10.22 15.51
N PHE A 20 4.94 8.97 15.94
CA PHE A 20 5.96 8.50 16.89
C PHE A 20 6.04 9.30 18.19
N GLN A 21 4.92 9.50 18.86
CA GLN A 21 4.85 10.29 20.08
C GLN A 21 5.47 9.57 21.30
N ASP A 22 5.76 8.28 21.17
CA ASP A 22 6.33 7.37 22.19
C ASP A 22 7.84 7.18 22.05
N VAL A 23 8.49 7.76 21.03
CA VAL A 23 9.92 7.59 20.79
C VAL A 23 10.72 8.61 21.58
N MET A 24 11.67 8.11 22.36
CA MET A 24 12.72 8.92 22.97
C MET A 24 13.95 8.93 22.06
N ASN A 25 14.82 9.94 22.24
CA ASN A 25 16.09 9.99 21.53
C ASN A 25 16.92 8.70 21.79
N GLU A 26 17.52 8.13 20.75
CA GLU A 26 18.33 6.92 20.78
C GLU A 26 17.60 5.64 21.29
N SER A 27 16.26 5.59 21.19
CA SER A 27 15.52 4.37 21.55
C SER A 27 15.67 3.29 20.48
N GLU A 28 15.98 2.06 20.89
CA GLU A 28 15.97 0.89 20.02
C GLU A 28 14.58 0.24 20.03
N LEU A 29 14.01 0.03 18.85
CA LEU A 29 12.71 -0.61 18.69
C LEU A 29 12.84 -1.89 17.89
N ALA A 30 12.20 -2.96 18.37
CA ALA A 30 12.13 -4.22 17.64
C ALA A 30 11.25 -4.07 16.42
N ILE A 31 11.79 -4.39 15.24
CA ILE A 31 11.08 -4.38 13.97
C ILE A 31 10.57 -5.79 13.66
N GLN A 32 9.38 -5.88 13.07
CA GLN A 32 8.87 -7.14 12.52
C GLN A 32 9.88 -7.74 11.52
N LYS A 33 10.31 -8.99 11.76
CA LYS A 33 11.37 -9.61 10.94
C LYS A 33 10.87 -10.10 9.59
N ASP A 34 9.63 -10.52 9.50
CA ASP A 34 9.08 -11.15 8.30
C ASP A 34 8.37 -10.13 7.39
N GLY A 35 9.18 -9.47 6.57
CA GLY A 35 8.70 -8.57 5.51
C GLY A 35 8.86 -9.17 4.12
N THR A 36 9.06 -10.48 4.02
CA THR A 36 9.30 -11.15 2.74
C THR A 36 7.99 -11.36 1.99
N ILE A 37 7.90 -10.86 0.76
CA ILE A 37 6.73 -11.06 -0.09
C ILE A 37 6.78 -12.48 -0.65
N ARG A 38 5.67 -13.22 -0.50
CA ARG A 38 5.47 -14.54 -1.07
C ARG A 38 4.47 -14.49 -2.22
N LEU A 39 4.75 -15.25 -3.25
CA LEU A 39 3.91 -15.37 -4.44
C LEU A 39 2.53 -15.96 -4.09
N ARG A 40 1.50 -15.44 -4.73
CA ARG A 40 0.10 -15.83 -4.56
C ARG A 40 -0.55 -16.11 -5.91
N PRO A 41 -1.63 -16.89 -5.96
CA PRO A 41 -2.45 -16.99 -7.16
C PRO A 41 -2.87 -15.62 -7.66
N GLY A 42 -2.80 -15.40 -8.97
CA GLY A 42 -3.06 -14.12 -9.63
C GLY A 42 -1.87 -13.18 -9.74
N ASP A 43 -0.76 -13.44 -9.06
CA ASP A 43 0.46 -12.65 -9.21
C ASP A 43 1.06 -12.82 -10.59
N LYS A 44 1.58 -11.73 -11.13
CA LYS A 44 2.36 -11.71 -12.38
C LYS A 44 3.83 -11.60 -12.04
N ILE A 45 4.62 -12.49 -12.60
CA ILE A 45 6.06 -12.52 -12.42
C ILE A 45 6.78 -12.62 -13.76
N SER A 46 7.97 -12.08 -13.83
CA SER A 46 8.92 -12.32 -14.91
C SER A 46 9.98 -13.30 -14.43
N VAL A 47 10.28 -14.31 -15.23
CA VAL A 47 11.37 -15.24 -14.99
C VAL A 47 12.38 -15.08 -16.11
N ILE A 48 13.61 -14.74 -15.78
CA ILE A 48 14.69 -14.52 -16.72
C ILE A 48 15.75 -15.57 -16.46
N VAL A 49 16.05 -16.35 -17.48
CA VAL A 49 17.12 -17.35 -17.50
C VAL A 49 18.28 -16.78 -18.29
N SER A 50 19.43 -16.64 -17.67
CA SER A 50 20.66 -16.12 -18.27
C SER A 50 21.75 -17.19 -18.29
N THR A 51 22.23 -17.51 -19.47
CA THR A 51 23.33 -18.44 -19.74
C THR A 51 24.36 -17.79 -20.66
N LYS A 52 25.52 -18.41 -20.86
CA LYS A 52 26.49 -17.92 -21.86
C LYS A 52 26.02 -18.12 -23.29
N ALA A 53 25.26 -19.19 -23.54
CA ALA A 53 24.77 -19.54 -24.87
C ALA A 53 23.47 -18.79 -25.17
N GLN A 54 23.50 -17.92 -26.17
CA GLN A 54 22.33 -17.13 -26.59
C GLN A 54 21.14 -18.01 -27.02
N GLU A 55 21.39 -19.20 -27.51
CA GLU A 55 20.37 -20.16 -27.93
C GLU A 55 19.45 -20.53 -26.74
N TYR A 56 20.04 -20.84 -25.60
CA TYR A 56 19.30 -21.17 -24.39
C TYR A 56 18.55 -19.95 -23.84
N ASN A 57 19.15 -18.75 -23.89
CA ASN A 57 18.47 -17.53 -23.45
C ASN A 57 17.19 -17.29 -24.27
N ASN A 58 17.23 -17.53 -25.57
CA ASN A 58 16.06 -17.41 -26.45
C ASN A 58 15.01 -18.50 -26.23
N LEU A 59 15.45 -19.68 -25.79
CA LEU A 59 14.56 -20.83 -25.56
C LEU A 59 13.75 -20.69 -24.28
N TYR A 60 14.37 -20.20 -23.20
CA TYR A 60 13.74 -20.15 -21.89
C TYR A 60 13.05 -18.80 -21.60
N ASN A 61 13.51 -17.73 -22.22
CA ASN A 61 12.90 -16.43 -22.04
C ASN A 61 11.76 -16.26 -23.04
N LEU A 62 10.56 -16.02 -22.54
CA LEU A 62 9.42 -15.72 -23.40
C LEU A 62 9.74 -14.48 -24.24
N PRO A 63 9.74 -14.59 -25.59
CA PRO A 63 9.94 -13.43 -26.42
C PRO A 63 8.80 -12.44 -26.15
N TRP A 64 9.17 -11.20 -25.87
CA TRP A 64 8.20 -10.13 -25.74
C TRP A 64 7.70 -9.73 -27.13
N THR A 65 6.74 -10.46 -27.63
CA THR A 65 5.96 -10.06 -28.81
C THR A 65 4.50 -10.07 -28.41
N PRO A 66 3.82 -8.95 -28.36
CA PRO A 66 2.36 -8.94 -28.41
C PRO A 66 1.97 -9.37 -29.83
N ALA A 67 2.08 -10.65 -30.14
CA ALA A 67 1.54 -11.22 -31.37
C ALA A 67 0.02 -11.17 -31.31
N ARG A 68 -0.56 -10.02 -31.58
CA ARG A 68 -1.96 -9.94 -32.01
C ARG A 68 -1.96 -10.38 -33.47
N ILE A 69 -2.52 -11.54 -33.73
CA ILE A 69 -2.79 -12.02 -35.08
C ILE A 69 -3.49 -10.90 -35.85
N GLY A 70 -2.86 -10.36 -36.91
CA GLY A 70 -3.42 -9.37 -37.81
C GLY A 70 -2.95 -7.91 -37.61
N GLN A 71 -1.94 -7.61 -36.79
CA GLN A 71 -1.34 -6.27 -36.71
C GLN A 71 0.07 -6.23 -37.30
N SER A 72 0.32 -5.26 -38.18
CA SER A 72 1.62 -5.02 -38.80
C SER A 72 2.66 -4.52 -37.77
N ALA A 73 3.93 -4.86 -38.00
CA ALA A 73 5.06 -4.59 -37.12
C ALA A 73 5.32 -3.08 -36.79
N GLU A 74 4.75 -2.17 -37.55
CA GLU A 74 4.91 -0.72 -37.35
C GLU A 74 4.15 -0.14 -36.13
N TYR A 75 3.16 -0.87 -35.59
CA TYR A 75 2.38 -0.41 -34.42
C TYR A 75 3.05 -0.71 -33.08
N GLN A 76 4.23 -1.35 -33.08
CA GLN A 76 4.89 -1.86 -31.87
C GLN A 76 5.80 -0.83 -31.15
N SER A 77 6.08 0.32 -31.76
CA SER A 77 7.06 1.28 -31.21
C SER A 77 6.49 2.27 -30.17
N SER A 78 5.18 2.33 -29.97
CA SER A 78 4.53 3.31 -29.10
C SER A 78 3.79 2.76 -27.88
N GLN A 79 3.79 1.43 -27.68
CA GLN A 79 3.23 0.82 -26.46
C GLN A 79 4.30 0.73 -25.37
N PRO A 80 3.98 1.09 -24.10
CA PRO A 80 4.90 0.86 -23.01
C PRO A 80 5.21 -0.64 -22.94
N GLN A 81 6.51 -0.95 -22.97
CA GLN A 81 7.01 -2.33 -22.89
C GLN A 81 6.63 -2.93 -21.54
N GLY A 82 5.48 -3.60 -21.48
CA GLY A 82 5.09 -4.39 -20.32
C GLY A 82 5.95 -5.66 -20.26
N ILE A 83 6.42 -6.02 -19.09
CA ILE A 83 7.11 -7.29 -18.87
C ILE A 83 6.11 -8.42 -19.21
N VAL A 84 6.39 -9.23 -20.23
CA VAL A 84 5.64 -10.46 -20.46
C VAL A 84 6.04 -11.42 -19.37
N GLY A 85 5.10 -11.71 -18.48
CA GLY A 85 5.34 -12.53 -17.32
C GLY A 85 4.45 -13.75 -17.30
N TYR A 86 4.80 -14.65 -16.44
CA TYR A 86 3.98 -15.77 -16.05
C TYR A 86 2.93 -15.28 -15.03
N THR A 87 1.72 -15.80 -15.12
CA THR A 87 0.71 -15.61 -14.09
C THR A 87 0.66 -16.88 -13.23
N VAL A 88 0.73 -16.71 -11.93
CA VAL A 88 0.48 -17.80 -10.98
C VAL A 88 -1.00 -18.15 -11.06
N ASN A 89 -1.31 -19.39 -11.47
CA ASN A 89 -2.69 -19.86 -11.60
C ASN A 89 -3.33 -20.15 -10.23
N ASP A 90 -4.63 -20.49 -10.23
CA ASP A 90 -5.38 -20.78 -9.00
C ASP A 90 -4.84 -22.02 -8.25
N ASP A 91 -4.20 -22.95 -8.96
CA ASP A 91 -3.50 -24.11 -8.36
C ASP A 91 -2.15 -23.72 -7.73
N GLY A 92 -1.72 -22.47 -7.85
CA GLY A 92 -0.46 -21.96 -7.32
C GLY A 92 0.76 -22.23 -8.20
N ASN A 93 0.57 -22.62 -9.46
CA ASN A 93 1.64 -22.98 -10.39
C ASN A 93 1.82 -21.93 -11.48
N ILE A 94 3.02 -21.85 -12.04
CA ILE A 94 3.30 -21.17 -13.32
C ILE A 94 3.55 -22.22 -14.42
N GLN A 95 3.23 -21.89 -15.66
CA GLN A 95 3.57 -22.73 -16.83
C GLN A 95 4.90 -22.26 -17.40
N PHE A 96 5.99 -22.96 -17.07
CA PHE A 96 7.32 -22.59 -17.52
C PHE A 96 7.71 -23.44 -18.75
N PRO A 97 8.33 -22.84 -19.79
CA PRO A 97 8.75 -23.59 -20.98
C PRO A 97 9.60 -24.80 -20.60
N ILE A 98 9.37 -25.94 -21.27
CA ILE A 98 10.08 -27.22 -21.08
C ILE A 98 9.81 -27.90 -19.73
N LEU A 99 9.80 -27.15 -18.62
CA LEU A 99 9.55 -27.72 -17.29
C LEU A 99 8.05 -28.00 -17.03
N GLY A 100 7.16 -27.34 -17.78
CA GLY A 100 5.71 -27.45 -17.54
C GLY A 100 5.26 -26.68 -16.30
N ALA A 101 4.42 -27.31 -15.47
CA ALA A 101 3.88 -26.70 -14.26
C ALA A 101 4.94 -26.67 -13.14
N VAL A 102 5.31 -25.48 -12.70
CA VAL A 102 6.24 -25.24 -11.59
C VAL A 102 5.48 -24.59 -10.46
N SER A 103 5.57 -25.15 -9.25
CA SER A 103 4.91 -24.60 -8.06
C SER A 103 5.53 -23.26 -7.69
N ALA A 104 4.71 -22.21 -7.58
CA ALA A 104 5.15 -20.85 -7.28
C ALA A 104 4.52 -20.29 -5.99
N SER A 105 3.26 -20.63 -5.72
CA SER A 105 2.53 -20.09 -4.58
C SER A 105 3.20 -20.41 -3.24
N GLY A 106 3.25 -19.42 -2.34
CA GLY A 106 3.88 -19.55 -1.02
C GLY A 106 5.39 -19.39 -1.03
N LYS A 107 6.05 -19.37 -2.19
CA LYS A 107 7.50 -19.20 -2.33
C LYS A 107 7.88 -17.72 -2.46
N THR A 108 9.08 -17.40 -2.04
CA THR A 108 9.72 -16.12 -2.37
C THR A 108 10.25 -16.15 -3.80
N ARG A 109 10.62 -14.98 -4.34
CA ARG A 109 11.27 -14.89 -5.65
C ARG A 109 12.54 -15.72 -5.72
N GLU A 110 13.34 -15.67 -4.66
CA GLU A 110 14.61 -16.41 -4.56
C GLU A 110 14.39 -17.92 -4.47
N GLU A 111 13.41 -18.36 -3.67
CA GLU A 111 13.05 -19.78 -3.55
C GLU A 111 12.59 -20.34 -4.89
N LEU A 112 11.73 -19.60 -5.63
CA LEU A 112 11.28 -20.01 -6.95
C LEU A 112 12.41 -20.01 -7.98
N ALA A 113 13.27 -18.99 -7.98
CA ALA A 113 14.43 -18.93 -8.87
C ALA A 113 15.38 -20.12 -8.67
N ASN A 114 15.67 -20.47 -7.41
CA ASN A 114 16.53 -21.60 -7.05
C ASN A 114 15.89 -22.93 -7.46
N GLU A 115 14.59 -23.08 -7.31
CA GLU A 115 13.88 -24.29 -7.73
C GLU A 115 13.90 -24.47 -9.24
N ILE A 116 13.59 -23.41 -10.00
CA ILE A 116 13.67 -23.45 -11.48
C ILE A 116 15.10 -23.80 -11.91
N LYS A 117 16.11 -23.14 -11.31
CA LYS A 117 17.51 -23.44 -11.57
C LYS A 117 17.84 -24.92 -11.33
N LYS A 118 17.40 -25.45 -10.19
CA LYS A 118 17.62 -26.87 -9.85
C LYS A 118 16.94 -27.79 -10.86
N MET A 119 15.67 -27.53 -11.23
CA MET A 119 14.95 -28.35 -12.19
C MET A 119 15.61 -28.35 -13.58
N LEU A 120 16.18 -27.22 -14.01
CA LEU A 120 16.90 -27.11 -15.28
C LEU A 120 18.22 -27.92 -15.28
N ILE A 121 18.92 -27.93 -14.15
CA ILE A 121 20.17 -28.69 -14.00
C ILE A 121 19.87 -30.20 -13.85
N ASP A 122 18.96 -30.58 -12.96
CA ASP A 122 18.62 -31.98 -12.69
C ASP A 122 18.02 -32.68 -13.92
N GLY A 123 17.24 -31.94 -14.71
CA GLY A 123 16.68 -32.42 -15.98
C GLY A 123 17.69 -32.49 -17.13
N LYS A 124 18.95 -32.13 -16.89
CA LYS A 124 20.02 -32.09 -17.93
C LYS A 124 19.68 -31.19 -19.14
N TYR A 125 18.84 -30.18 -18.92
CA TYR A 125 18.48 -29.22 -19.97
C TYR A 125 19.58 -28.21 -20.23
N LEU A 126 20.49 -28.01 -19.24
CA LEU A 126 21.63 -27.10 -19.28
C LEU A 126 22.82 -27.79 -18.58
N GLU A 127 23.68 -28.42 -19.38
CA GLU A 127 24.95 -29.00 -18.92
C GLU A 127 26.07 -27.95 -19.09
N ASP A 128 26.91 -27.80 -18.06
CA ASP A 128 28.18 -27.04 -18.06
C ASP A 128 28.12 -25.52 -18.36
N ASP A 129 26.96 -24.89 -18.36
CA ASP A 129 26.87 -23.45 -18.56
C ASP A 129 26.51 -22.75 -17.22
N PRO A 130 27.17 -21.64 -16.86
CA PRO A 130 26.80 -20.85 -15.70
C PRO A 130 25.37 -20.31 -15.88
N LEU A 131 24.48 -20.85 -15.08
CA LEU A 131 23.05 -20.57 -15.11
C LEU A 131 22.67 -19.58 -13.98
N VAL A 132 22.10 -18.47 -14.37
CA VAL A 132 21.46 -17.52 -13.44
C VAL A 132 19.97 -17.46 -13.77
N VAL A 133 19.14 -17.70 -12.77
CA VAL A 133 17.69 -17.53 -12.86
C VAL A 133 17.29 -16.35 -11.97
N THR A 134 16.58 -15.39 -12.53
CA THR A 134 16.06 -14.22 -11.80
C THR A 134 14.54 -14.20 -11.91
N VAL A 135 13.88 -14.01 -10.79
CA VAL A 135 12.41 -13.86 -10.74
C VAL A 135 12.09 -12.46 -10.22
N GLU A 136 11.25 -11.72 -10.95
CA GLU A 136 10.82 -10.38 -10.61
C GLU A 136 9.28 -10.28 -10.59
N PHE A 137 8.72 -9.48 -9.69
CA PHE A 137 7.30 -9.18 -9.73
C PHE A 137 6.97 -8.21 -10.86
N GLY A 138 5.95 -8.54 -11.65
CA GLY A 138 5.48 -7.68 -12.74
C GLY A 138 4.45 -6.64 -12.32
N ASN A 139 3.81 -6.82 -11.16
CA ASN A 139 2.69 -5.99 -10.75
C ASN A 139 2.61 -5.78 -9.23
N LEU A 140 3.75 -5.66 -8.57
CA LEU A 140 3.80 -5.43 -7.13
C LEU A 140 3.27 -4.01 -6.81
N ASN A 141 2.10 -3.92 -6.19
CA ASN A 141 1.48 -2.62 -5.89
C ASN A 141 0.57 -2.68 -4.65
N VAL A 142 0.28 -1.48 -4.11
CA VAL A 142 -0.66 -1.25 -3.01
C VAL A 142 -1.60 -0.10 -3.37
N SER A 143 -2.76 -0.07 -2.74
CA SER A 143 -3.71 1.04 -2.85
C SER A 143 -3.72 1.85 -1.56
N VAL A 144 -3.60 3.17 -1.66
CA VAL A 144 -3.71 4.09 -0.53
C VAL A 144 -4.90 4.99 -0.75
N LEU A 145 -5.86 4.95 0.18
CA LEU A 145 -7.17 5.60 0.06
C LEU A 145 -7.51 6.41 1.32
N GLY A 146 -8.45 7.34 1.17
CA GLY A 146 -8.96 8.16 2.27
C GLY A 146 -8.23 9.50 2.39
N GLU A 147 -7.97 9.95 3.61
CA GLU A 147 -7.41 11.27 3.92
C GLU A 147 -5.88 11.32 3.75
N VAL A 148 -5.42 11.15 2.51
CA VAL A 148 -4.04 11.36 2.06
C VAL A 148 -4.00 12.43 0.98
N ALA A 149 -2.82 12.99 0.72
CA ALA A 149 -2.67 14.06 -0.27
C ALA A 149 -3.05 13.61 -1.69
N LYS A 150 -2.70 12.38 -2.06
CA LYS A 150 -2.95 11.81 -3.38
C LYS A 150 -3.42 10.35 -3.24
N PRO A 151 -4.72 10.10 -3.07
CA PRO A 151 -5.23 8.73 -3.08
C PRO A 151 -4.98 8.05 -4.43
N GLY A 152 -4.59 6.77 -4.41
CA GLY A 152 -4.30 6.05 -5.64
C GLY A 152 -3.67 4.68 -5.42
N ARG A 153 -3.28 4.05 -6.54
CA ARG A 153 -2.54 2.80 -6.57
C ARG A 153 -1.07 3.09 -6.86
N TYR A 154 -0.17 2.52 -6.06
CA TYR A 154 1.26 2.78 -6.10
C TYR A 154 2.04 1.50 -6.32
N ASN A 155 3.00 1.52 -7.23
CA ASN A 155 3.91 0.41 -7.45
C ASN A 155 4.96 0.37 -6.35
N LEU A 156 5.21 -0.81 -5.80
CA LEU A 156 6.27 -1.04 -4.83
C LEU A 156 7.58 -1.31 -5.58
N ILE A 157 8.61 -0.55 -5.23
CA ILE A 157 9.93 -0.65 -5.87
C ILE A 157 10.82 -1.68 -5.15
N LYS A 158 10.52 -1.94 -3.88
CA LYS A 158 11.30 -2.82 -3.00
C LYS A 158 10.43 -3.91 -2.41
N ASP A 159 10.98 -5.10 -2.24
CA ASP A 159 10.28 -6.20 -1.57
C ASP A 159 9.91 -5.88 -0.13
N ARG A 160 10.74 -5.10 0.55
CA ARG A 160 10.47 -4.63 1.92
C ARG A 160 10.09 -3.17 1.90
N THR A 161 8.86 -2.91 1.51
CA THR A 161 8.25 -1.58 1.59
C THR A 161 7.43 -1.50 2.88
N THR A 162 7.65 -0.46 3.67
CA THR A 162 6.91 -0.24 4.91
C THR A 162 5.59 0.46 4.65
N ILE A 163 4.67 0.41 5.63
CA ILE A 163 3.42 1.19 5.58
C ILE A 163 3.70 2.70 5.45
N LEU A 164 4.80 3.18 6.04
CA LEU A 164 5.21 4.59 5.94
C LEU A 164 5.69 4.96 4.54
N ASP A 165 6.44 4.06 3.89
CA ASP A 165 6.85 4.27 2.49
C ASP A 165 5.61 4.37 1.59
N ALA A 166 4.63 3.48 1.79
CA ALA A 166 3.39 3.48 1.02
C ALA A 166 2.57 4.76 1.22
N ILE A 167 2.48 5.24 2.46
CA ILE A 167 1.85 6.52 2.80
C ILE A 167 2.64 7.68 2.19
N GLY A 168 3.98 7.61 2.24
CA GLY A 168 4.87 8.61 1.61
C GLY A 168 4.67 8.72 0.11
N PHE A 169 4.44 7.60 -0.60
CA PHE A 169 4.09 7.63 -2.04
C PHE A 169 2.78 8.39 -2.30
N ALA A 170 1.83 8.31 -1.37
CA ALA A 170 0.56 9.05 -1.43
C ALA A 170 0.67 10.52 -0.98
N GLY A 171 1.89 11.00 -0.66
CA GLY A 171 2.16 12.38 -0.26
C GLY A 171 1.77 12.72 1.18
N ASP A 172 1.75 11.71 2.05
CA ASP A 172 1.40 11.78 3.47
C ASP A 172 -0.11 11.96 3.75
N LEU A 173 -0.48 11.79 5.03
CA LEU A 173 -1.83 12.05 5.51
C LEU A 173 -2.13 13.55 5.51
N THR A 174 -3.38 13.88 5.17
CA THR A 174 -3.85 15.26 5.38
C THR A 174 -3.96 15.57 6.87
N ILE A 175 -4.16 16.85 7.21
CA ILE A 175 -4.42 17.28 8.60
C ILE A 175 -5.71 16.67 9.17
N TYR A 176 -6.57 16.16 8.31
CA TYR A 176 -7.85 15.53 8.68
C TYR A 176 -7.76 14.01 8.81
N GLY A 177 -6.66 13.38 8.42
CA GLY A 177 -6.46 11.95 8.53
C GLY A 177 -6.23 11.50 9.97
N GLU A 178 -6.94 10.45 10.41
CA GLU A 178 -6.72 9.79 11.69
C GLU A 178 -5.43 8.96 11.63
N ARG A 179 -4.44 9.29 12.51
CA ARG A 179 -3.13 8.64 12.56
C ARG A 179 -3.07 7.47 13.53
N ASP A 180 -3.96 7.46 14.48
CA ASP A 180 -4.07 6.45 15.53
C ASP A 180 -4.85 5.20 15.11
N CYS A 181 -5.54 5.26 13.97
CA CYS A 181 -6.36 4.15 13.45
C CYS A 181 -6.29 4.07 11.91
N VAL A 182 -5.13 3.73 11.39
CA VAL A 182 -4.96 3.43 9.95
C VAL A 182 -5.33 1.97 9.70
N MET A 183 -6.22 1.73 8.75
CA MET A 183 -6.70 0.38 8.42
C MET A 183 -5.90 -0.17 7.24
N VAL A 184 -5.39 -1.38 7.39
CA VAL A 184 -4.77 -2.16 6.31
C VAL A 184 -5.63 -3.38 6.05
N MET A 185 -6.16 -3.48 4.85
CA MET A 185 -6.92 -4.64 4.38
C MET A 185 -6.00 -5.53 3.55
N ARG A 186 -5.84 -6.77 3.98
CA ARG A 186 -4.98 -7.78 3.36
C ARG A 186 -5.76 -9.07 3.12
N GLU A 187 -5.60 -9.64 1.95
CA GLU A 187 -6.12 -10.96 1.67
C GLU A 187 -5.15 -12.03 2.20
N GLU A 188 -5.65 -12.92 3.04
CA GLU A 188 -4.91 -14.07 3.59
C GLU A 188 -5.77 -15.32 3.54
N ASN A 189 -5.27 -16.36 2.87
CA ASN A 189 -5.96 -17.65 2.75
C ASN A 189 -7.40 -17.53 2.18
N GLY A 190 -7.58 -16.67 1.16
CA GLY A 190 -8.88 -16.42 0.53
C GLY A 190 -9.87 -15.65 1.39
N LYS A 191 -9.41 -15.02 2.49
CA LYS A 191 -10.23 -14.18 3.38
C LYS A 191 -9.63 -12.79 3.50
N GLN A 192 -10.50 -11.78 3.49
CA GLN A 192 -10.07 -10.40 3.75
C GLN A 192 -9.91 -10.18 5.26
N LYS A 193 -8.70 -9.83 5.68
CA LYS A 193 -8.41 -9.40 7.04
C LYS A 193 -8.20 -7.90 7.11
N VAL A 194 -8.67 -7.29 8.18
CA VAL A 194 -8.47 -5.87 8.47
C VAL A 194 -7.58 -5.74 9.71
N TYR A 195 -6.50 -5.00 9.56
CA TYR A 195 -5.55 -4.66 10.62
C TYR A 195 -5.66 -3.18 10.91
N GLU A 196 -5.65 -2.83 12.19
CA GLU A 196 -5.54 -1.44 12.63
C GLU A 196 -4.11 -1.15 13.06
N VAL A 197 -3.56 -0.04 12.59
CA VAL A 197 -2.19 0.40 12.87
C VAL A 197 -2.24 1.81 13.42
N ASP A 198 -1.64 1.99 14.59
CA ASP A 198 -1.44 3.29 15.21
C ASP A 198 -0.09 3.87 14.79
N LEU A 199 -0.10 4.90 13.95
CA LEU A 199 1.10 5.59 13.49
C LEU A 199 1.64 6.59 14.52
N THR A 200 0.88 6.88 15.58
CA THR A 200 1.35 7.75 16.66
C THR A 200 2.30 7.03 17.61
N SER A 201 2.26 5.68 17.61
CA SER A 201 3.15 4.83 18.40
C SER A 201 4.09 4.04 17.49
N ALA A 202 5.38 4.37 17.53
CA ALA A 202 6.41 3.66 16.77
C ALA A 202 6.50 2.18 17.20
N GLY A 203 6.42 1.91 18.49
CA GLY A 203 6.51 0.54 19.01
C GLY A 203 5.37 -0.35 18.54
N ASN A 204 4.13 0.15 18.50
CA ASN A 204 2.96 -0.58 18.02
C ASN A 204 3.05 -0.80 16.51
N MET A 205 3.39 0.24 15.76
CA MET A 205 3.50 0.18 14.31
C MET A 205 4.57 -0.82 13.85
N MET A 206 5.79 -0.76 14.42
CA MET A 206 6.91 -1.62 14.00
C MET A 206 6.71 -3.10 14.34
N ARG A 207 5.90 -3.40 15.35
CA ARG A 207 5.52 -4.78 15.72
C ARG A 207 4.28 -5.29 14.98
N SER A 208 3.59 -4.42 14.26
CA SER A 208 2.38 -4.79 13.51
C SER A 208 2.72 -5.83 12.43
N PRO A 209 1.88 -6.86 12.21
CA PRO A 209 2.04 -7.83 11.13
C PRO A 209 1.93 -7.20 9.73
N VAL A 210 1.44 -5.96 9.65
CA VAL A 210 1.32 -5.19 8.41
C VAL A 210 2.31 -4.01 8.35
N TYR A 211 3.35 -4.02 9.18
CA TYR A 211 4.44 -3.04 9.10
C TYR A 211 5.07 -3.02 7.71
N TYR A 212 5.35 -4.21 7.15
CA TYR A 212 5.69 -4.38 5.75
C TYR A 212 4.42 -4.65 4.95
N VAL A 213 4.19 -3.81 3.94
CA VAL A 213 3.06 -3.97 3.04
C VAL A 213 3.31 -5.11 2.05
N GLN A 214 2.24 -5.74 1.60
CA GLN A 214 2.27 -6.82 0.63
C GLN A 214 1.50 -6.46 -0.64
N GLN A 215 1.63 -7.28 -1.65
CA GLN A 215 0.89 -7.17 -2.90
C GLN A 215 -0.62 -7.05 -2.65
N ASN A 216 -1.25 -6.08 -3.31
CA ASN A 216 -2.68 -5.79 -3.25
C ASN A 216 -3.21 -5.34 -1.87
N ASP A 217 -2.34 -5.00 -0.90
CA ASP A 217 -2.82 -4.38 0.33
C ASP A 217 -3.57 -3.07 0.03
N VAL A 218 -4.64 -2.82 0.77
CA VAL A 218 -5.35 -1.56 0.73
C VAL A 218 -5.17 -0.86 2.07
N ILE A 219 -4.52 0.30 2.04
CA ILE A 219 -4.29 1.16 3.19
C ILE A 219 -5.36 2.25 3.17
N TYR A 220 -6.21 2.29 4.17
CA TYR A 220 -7.29 3.25 4.28
C TYR A 220 -7.13 4.15 5.50
N ILE A 221 -7.08 5.44 5.25
CA ILE A 221 -6.96 6.49 6.27
C ILE A 221 -8.33 7.12 6.47
N LYS A 222 -8.88 6.94 7.69
CA LYS A 222 -10.18 7.50 8.05
C LYS A 222 -10.11 9.02 8.17
N PRO A 223 -11.15 9.74 7.72
CA PRO A 223 -11.30 11.15 8.03
C PRO A 223 -11.67 11.35 9.51
N ASN A 224 -11.10 12.35 10.15
CA ASN A 224 -11.46 12.73 11.51
C ASN A 224 -12.89 13.31 11.59
N THR A 225 -13.40 13.44 12.82
CA THR A 225 -14.77 13.89 13.06
C THR A 225 -15.07 15.30 12.50
N MET A 226 -14.07 16.17 12.42
CA MET A 226 -14.22 17.50 11.81
C MET A 226 -14.49 17.39 10.31
N ARG A 227 -13.73 16.54 9.62
CA ARG A 227 -13.90 16.28 8.17
C ARG A 227 -15.22 15.57 7.88
N GLN A 228 -15.59 14.60 8.72
CA GLN A 228 -16.86 13.89 8.58
C GLN A 228 -18.06 14.85 8.71
N ARG A 229 -18.04 15.80 9.67
CA ARG A 229 -19.09 16.81 9.79
C ARG A 229 -19.18 17.75 8.59
N GLN A 230 -18.08 18.01 7.89
CA GLN A 230 -18.11 18.81 6.63
C GLN A 230 -18.95 18.17 5.54
N ALA A 231 -19.23 16.87 5.60
CA ALA A 231 -20.12 16.18 4.66
C ALA A 231 -21.61 16.56 4.87
N THR A 232 -21.96 17.22 5.97
CA THR A 232 -23.33 17.69 6.23
C THR A 232 -23.46 19.19 5.98
N VAL A 233 -24.66 19.66 5.59
CA VAL A 233 -24.93 21.04 5.16
C VAL A 233 -24.51 22.09 6.22
N ALA A 234 -24.61 21.77 7.49
CA ALA A 234 -24.29 22.69 8.59
C ALA A 234 -23.30 22.10 9.63
N GLY A 235 -22.58 21.05 9.26
CA GLY A 235 -21.86 20.18 10.19
C GLY A 235 -20.89 20.87 11.14
N ASN A 236 -20.20 21.90 10.72
CA ASN A 236 -19.25 22.63 11.56
C ASN A 236 -19.77 24.04 11.98
N THR A 237 -20.92 24.49 11.48
CA THR A 237 -21.42 25.84 11.73
C THR A 237 -21.66 26.10 13.23
N VAL A 238 -22.26 25.13 13.93
CA VAL A 238 -22.56 25.24 15.37
C VAL A 238 -21.29 25.30 16.25
N TYR A 239 -20.16 24.86 15.72
CA TYR A 239 -18.87 24.88 16.42
C TYR A 239 -18.03 26.15 16.16
N THR A 240 -18.53 27.05 15.29
CA THR A 240 -17.83 28.28 14.97
C THR A 240 -18.22 29.41 15.99
N PRO A 241 -17.27 30.23 16.41
CA PRO A 241 -17.57 31.41 17.29
C PRO A 241 -18.59 32.33 16.65
N THR A 242 -18.57 32.48 15.31
CA THR A 242 -19.47 33.34 14.55
C THR A 242 -20.93 32.97 14.75
N PHE A 243 -21.25 31.68 14.79
CA PHE A 243 -22.59 31.19 15.05
C PHE A 243 -23.11 31.70 16.43
N TRP A 244 -22.30 31.51 17.48
CA TRP A 244 -22.68 31.89 18.81
C TRP A 244 -22.77 33.42 19.00
N ILE A 245 -21.91 34.18 18.32
CA ILE A 245 -22.00 35.65 18.29
C ILE A 245 -23.32 36.07 17.62
N SER A 246 -23.71 35.43 16.51
CA SER A 246 -24.98 35.72 15.84
C SER A 246 -26.20 35.42 16.72
N VAL A 247 -26.18 34.27 17.42
CA VAL A 247 -27.24 33.90 18.37
C VAL A 247 -27.30 34.90 19.55
N ALA A 248 -26.17 35.28 20.13
CA ALA A 248 -26.11 36.25 21.20
C ALA A 248 -26.62 37.63 20.75
N SER A 249 -26.24 38.08 19.55
CA SER A 249 -26.73 39.32 18.96
C SER A 249 -28.25 39.32 18.75
N LEU A 250 -28.80 38.21 18.24
CA LEU A 250 -30.23 38.04 18.07
C LEU A 250 -30.98 38.11 19.42
N LEU A 251 -30.47 37.42 20.45
CA LEU A 251 -31.05 37.42 21.78
C LEU A 251 -31.01 38.83 22.44
N THR A 252 -29.89 39.58 22.29
CA THR A 252 -29.79 40.96 22.80
C THR A 252 -30.74 41.89 22.07
N THR A 253 -30.94 41.71 20.75
CA THR A 253 -31.91 42.54 20.00
C THR A 253 -33.35 42.27 20.44
N ILE A 254 -33.71 41.00 20.66
CA ILE A 254 -35.06 40.61 21.14
C ILE A 254 -35.30 41.18 22.55
N THR A 255 -34.34 41.03 23.46
CA THR A 255 -34.46 41.58 24.83
C THR A 255 -34.61 43.12 24.83
N ALA A 256 -33.86 43.83 24.00
CA ALA A 256 -33.98 45.28 23.87
C ALA A 256 -35.36 45.71 23.32
N LEU A 257 -35.97 44.89 22.49
CA LEU A 257 -37.31 45.16 21.93
C LEU A 257 -38.44 44.89 22.95
N ILE A 258 -38.26 43.90 23.85
CA ILE A 258 -39.26 43.55 24.87
C ILE A 258 -39.22 44.54 26.07
N VAL A 259 -38.06 45.08 26.42
CA VAL A 259 -37.84 46.00 27.55
C VAL A 259 -38.20 47.44 27.18
N LYS A 260 -38.43 47.76 25.93
CA LYS A 260 -38.88 49.05 25.46
C LYS A 260 -40.42 49.13 25.43
#